data_7c0f2517dae59dffa979b6da78845141
#
_entry.id   7c0f2517dae59dffa979b6da78845141
#
_cell.length_a   1.000
_cell.length_b   1.000
_cell.length_c   1.000
_cell.angle_alpha   90.00
_cell.angle_beta   90.00
_cell.angle_gamma   90.00
#
_symmetry.space_group_name_H-M   'P 1'
#
loop_
_entity.id
_entity.type
_entity.pdbx_description
1 polymer ?
#
loop_
_entity_poly.entity_id
_entity_poly.type
_entity_poly.pdbx_seq_one_letter_code
_entity_poly.pdbx_strand_id
1 'polypeptide(L)'
;MNVTQEISKTERHLKRYYRWNSHLYDATRWAILWGRKWLGDYLRIELEVLEKRNSSTSCYRSCIVEIGCGTGYHLSALAPVFKHSEFYGFDASAHMLNKASKKIQKLKNVQLREEYFSSNSLQHSFVDCFICSYSMSMNENIPSLIESIHENMKDSGVLYMVDFLSTSSNWFYRWMMLHGVYIHSEIITELQNTFKLVEYESKRGLFGLYRYGVVKAIK
;
A
#
# COMPACT_ATOMS: atom_id res chain seq x y z
N MET A 1 -19.58 -26.13 -12.15
CA MET A 1 -19.19 -26.42 -10.75
C MET A 1 -18.82 -25.08 -10.12
N ASN A 2 -19.66 -24.57 -9.22
CA ASN A 2 -19.42 -23.28 -8.54
C ASN A 2 -18.30 -23.45 -7.51
N VAL A 3 -17.15 -22.88 -7.79
CA VAL A 3 -16.10 -22.69 -6.79
C VAL A 3 -16.52 -21.49 -5.95
N THR A 4 -17.29 -21.75 -4.90
CA THR A 4 -17.54 -20.79 -3.84
C THR A 4 -16.19 -20.63 -3.12
N GLN A 5 -15.49 -19.51 -3.33
CA GLN A 5 -14.30 -19.16 -2.57
C GLN A 5 -14.67 -19.18 -1.07
N GLU A 6 -14.12 -20.13 -0.34
CA GLU A 6 -14.17 -20.12 1.12
C GLU A 6 -13.41 -18.86 1.60
N ILE A 7 -14.18 -17.85 2.01
CA ILE A 7 -13.62 -16.65 2.62
C ILE A 7 -12.83 -17.08 3.84
N SER A 8 -11.51 -16.82 3.88
CA SER A 8 -10.64 -17.23 4.97
C SER A 8 -11.16 -16.69 6.32
N LYS A 9 -10.83 -17.38 7.43
CA LYS A 9 -11.22 -16.92 8.77
C LYS A 9 -10.70 -15.52 9.04
N THR A 10 -9.53 -15.19 8.52
CA THR A 10 -8.86 -13.90 8.66
C THR A 10 -9.57 -12.81 7.88
N GLU A 11 -10.04 -13.06 6.66
CA GLU A 11 -10.85 -12.11 5.90
C GLU A 11 -12.14 -11.73 6.64
N ARG A 12 -12.81 -12.70 7.24
CA ARG A 12 -14.03 -12.46 8.05
C ARG A 12 -13.70 -11.64 9.30
N HIS A 13 -12.56 -11.91 9.93
CA HIS A 13 -12.11 -11.19 11.12
C HIS A 13 -11.74 -9.74 10.78
N LEU A 14 -10.99 -9.50 9.71
CA LEU A 14 -10.64 -8.17 9.21
C LEU A 14 -11.86 -7.35 8.82
N LYS A 15 -12.80 -7.92 8.04
CA LYS A 15 -14.05 -7.23 7.68
C LYS A 15 -14.87 -6.82 8.91
N ARG A 16 -14.93 -7.68 9.94
CA ARG A 16 -15.64 -7.41 11.20
C ARG A 16 -14.91 -6.36 12.05
N TYR A 17 -13.59 -6.44 12.14
CA TYR A 17 -12.75 -5.48 12.86
C TYR A 17 -12.87 -4.07 12.30
N TYR A 18 -12.75 -3.89 10.99
CA TYR A 18 -12.88 -2.58 10.35
C TYR A 18 -14.26 -1.95 10.49
N ARG A 19 -15.32 -2.75 10.56
CA ARG A 19 -16.68 -2.26 10.74
C ARG A 19 -16.90 -1.59 12.11
N TRP A 20 -16.27 -2.09 13.17
CA TRP A 20 -16.47 -1.59 14.55
C TRP A 20 -15.49 -0.48 14.94
N ASN A 21 -14.26 -0.52 14.45
CA ASN A 21 -13.18 0.38 14.90
C ASN A 21 -12.89 1.56 13.98
N SER A 22 -13.67 1.77 12.94
CA SER A 22 -13.39 2.76 11.90
C SER A 22 -13.33 4.21 12.37
N HIS A 23 -14.01 4.57 13.45
CA HIS A 23 -13.98 5.93 13.99
C HIS A 23 -12.74 6.22 14.84
N LEU A 24 -12.24 5.22 15.56
CA LEU A 24 -10.97 5.31 16.29
C LEU A 24 -9.75 5.05 15.40
N TYR A 25 -9.97 4.44 14.24
CA TYR A 25 -8.93 3.96 13.35
C TYR A 25 -8.02 5.09 12.82
N ASP A 26 -8.61 6.19 12.35
CA ASP A 26 -7.83 7.35 11.87
C ASP A 26 -7.16 8.10 13.04
N ALA A 27 -7.80 8.16 14.22
CA ALA A 27 -7.28 8.86 15.38
C ALA A 27 -6.10 8.16 16.08
N THR A 28 -6.06 6.82 16.05
CA THR A 28 -4.97 6.05 16.68
C THR A 28 -3.80 5.79 15.72
N ARG A 29 -4.04 5.82 14.42
CA ARG A 29 -3.02 5.50 13.42
C ARG A 29 -1.89 6.51 13.34
N TRP A 30 -2.14 7.80 13.56
CA TRP A 30 -1.06 8.79 13.55
C TRP A 30 0.03 8.47 14.58
N ALA A 31 -0.34 7.85 15.70
CA ALA A 31 0.58 7.47 16.75
C ALA A 31 1.40 6.20 16.42
N ILE A 32 0.84 5.31 15.58
CA ILE A 32 1.44 3.99 15.30
C ILE A 32 2.04 3.92 13.90
N LEU A 33 1.52 4.65 12.92
CA LEU A 33 1.98 4.58 11.53
C LEU A 33 3.04 5.65 11.22
N TRP A 34 4.16 5.57 11.94
CA TRP A 34 5.30 6.46 11.72
C TRP A 34 5.89 6.22 10.31
N GLY A 35 6.33 7.29 9.67
CA GLY A 35 6.86 7.20 8.30
C GLY A 35 5.81 7.40 7.19
N ARG A 36 4.50 7.27 7.48
CA ARG A 36 3.45 7.47 6.47
C ARG A 36 3.47 8.88 5.87
N LYS A 37 3.61 9.91 6.72
CA LYS A 37 3.73 11.29 6.24
C LYS A 37 5.02 11.49 5.44
N TRP A 38 6.13 10.96 5.96
CA TRP A 38 7.42 11.02 5.28
C TRP A 38 7.34 10.35 3.90
N LEU A 39 6.71 9.18 3.80
CA LEU A 39 6.47 8.52 2.52
C LEU A 39 5.68 9.42 1.56
N GLY A 40 4.63 10.09 2.03
CA GLY A 40 3.84 11.01 1.21
C GLY A 40 4.66 12.21 0.70
N ASP A 41 5.51 12.80 1.54
CA ASP A 41 6.39 13.88 1.17
C ASP A 41 7.46 13.43 0.17
N TYR A 42 8.02 12.23 0.38
CA TYR A 42 8.99 11.61 -0.52
C TYR A 42 8.37 11.28 -1.89
N LEU A 43 7.16 10.70 -1.91
CA LEU A 43 6.43 10.39 -3.12
C LEU A 43 6.14 11.63 -3.99
N ARG A 44 5.92 12.80 -3.39
CA ARG A 44 5.75 14.05 -4.16
C ARG A 44 6.97 14.34 -5.02
N ILE A 45 8.16 14.20 -4.47
CA ILE A 45 9.42 14.45 -5.19
C ILE A 45 9.59 13.40 -6.31
N GLU A 46 9.41 12.14 -5.99
CA GLU A 46 9.61 11.05 -6.94
C GLU A 46 8.58 11.09 -8.10
N LEU A 47 7.31 11.41 -7.81
CA LEU A 47 6.29 11.53 -8.83
C LEU A 47 6.49 12.78 -9.72
N GLU A 48 7.04 13.87 -9.21
CA GLU A 48 7.45 15.01 -10.04
C GLU A 48 8.53 14.61 -11.04
N VAL A 49 9.51 13.81 -10.61
CA VAL A 49 10.55 13.27 -11.50
C VAL A 49 9.94 12.34 -12.55
N LEU A 50 9.02 11.47 -12.13
CA LEU A 50 8.31 10.55 -13.01
C LEU A 50 7.49 11.30 -14.07
N GLU A 51 6.69 12.29 -13.69
CA GLU A 51 5.90 13.10 -14.64
C GLU A 51 6.78 13.87 -15.63
N LYS A 52 7.88 14.48 -15.15
CA LYS A 52 8.83 15.17 -16.04
C LYS A 52 9.45 14.23 -17.07
N ARG A 53 9.81 13.02 -16.67
CA ARG A 53 10.37 11.99 -17.57
C ARG A 53 9.35 11.58 -18.63
N ASN A 54 8.08 11.45 -18.25
CA ASN A 54 7.00 10.98 -19.11
C ASN A 54 6.36 12.11 -19.95
N SER A 55 6.53 13.38 -19.56
CA SER A 55 5.93 14.53 -20.25
C SER A 55 6.54 14.81 -21.65
N SER A 56 7.66 14.17 -21.99
CA SER A 56 8.20 14.21 -23.36
C SER A 56 7.33 13.52 -24.41
N THR A 57 6.33 12.74 -23.96
CA THR A 57 5.38 12.03 -24.84
C THR A 57 3.98 12.56 -24.55
N SER A 58 3.40 13.37 -25.44
CA SER A 58 2.20 14.19 -25.23
C SER A 58 0.90 13.44 -24.88
N CYS A 59 0.88 12.10 -24.85
CA CYS A 59 -0.29 11.28 -24.50
C CYS A 59 -0.05 10.31 -23.33
N TYR A 60 1.13 10.29 -22.73
CA TYR A 60 1.43 9.31 -21.70
C TYR A 60 0.95 9.79 -20.31
N ARG A 61 0.16 8.93 -19.64
CA ARG A 61 -0.26 9.11 -18.25
C ARG A 61 0.43 8.07 -17.37
N SER A 62 1.08 8.53 -16.32
CA SER A 62 1.68 7.62 -15.33
C SER A 62 0.58 6.88 -14.57
N CYS A 63 0.72 5.56 -14.44
CA CYS A 63 -0.17 4.71 -13.67
C CYS A 63 0.41 4.49 -12.27
N ILE A 64 -0.33 4.91 -11.25
CA ILE A 64 0.08 4.83 -9.85
C ILE A 64 -0.94 4.00 -9.09
N VAL A 65 -0.49 2.98 -8.37
CA VAL A 65 -1.33 2.04 -7.63
C VAL A 65 -1.01 2.07 -6.14
N GLU A 66 -1.99 2.36 -5.31
CA GLU A 66 -1.87 2.21 -3.84
C GLU A 66 -2.60 0.93 -3.40
N ILE A 67 -1.83 -0.02 -2.85
CA ILE A 67 -2.35 -1.28 -2.29
C ILE A 67 -2.63 -1.09 -0.80
N GLY A 68 -3.86 -1.41 -0.37
CA GLY A 68 -4.35 -1.13 0.97
C GLY A 68 -4.52 0.37 1.20
N CYS A 69 -5.19 1.07 0.27
CA CYS A 69 -5.31 2.53 0.31
C CYS A 69 -6.11 3.06 1.52
N GLY A 70 -6.86 2.20 2.20
CA GLY A 70 -7.62 2.53 3.39
C GLY A 70 -8.58 3.69 3.16
N THR A 71 -8.44 4.73 3.97
CA THR A 71 -9.24 5.96 3.86
C THR A 71 -8.72 6.97 2.82
N GLY A 72 -7.84 6.54 1.91
CA GLY A 72 -7.34 7.34 0.78
C GLY A 72 -6.38 8.47 1.18
N TYR A 73 -5.52 8.24 2.15
CA TYR A 73 -4.60 9.29 2.66
C TYR A 73 -3.65 9.79 1.58
N HIS A 74 -2.90 8.90 0.92
CA HIS A 74 -1.97 9.30 -0.13
C HIS A 74 -2.71 9.70 -1.41
N LEU A 75 -3.76 8.98 -1.80
CA LEU A 75 -4.57 9.32 -2.97
C LEU A 75 -5.12 10.74 -2.89
N SER A 76 -5.70 11.13 -1.75
CA SER A 76 -6.24 12.49 -1.56
C SER A 76 -5.17 13.59 -1.52
N ALA A 77 -3.93 13.23 -1.15
CA ALA A 77 -2.82 14.18 -1.08
C ALA A 77 -2.06 14.33 -2.41
N LEU A 78 -1.94 13.24 -3.18
CA LEU A 78 -1.11 13.18 -4.40
C LEU A 78 -1.92 13.47 -5.67
N ALA A 79 -3.09 12.85 -5.84
CA ALA A 79 -3.85 12.95 -7.08
C ALA A 79 -4.29 14.39 -7.47
N PRO A 80 -4.56 15.32 -6.54
CA PRO A 80 -4.84 16.72 -6.91
C PRO A 80 -3.63 17.45 -7.50
N VAL A 81 -2.41 17.04 -7.13
CA VAL A 81 -1.15 17.61 -7.59
C VAL A 81 -0.78 17.04 -8.96
N PHE A 82 -0.86 15.71 -9.10
CA PHE A 82 -0.46 14.96 -10.29
C PHE A 82 -1.67 14.67 -11.19
N LYS A 83 -2.21 15.71 -11.82
CA LYS A 83 -3.47 15.64 -12.60
C LYS A 83 -3.33 14.85 -13.91
N HIS A 84 -2.11 14.70 -14.41
CA HIS A 84 -1.80 13.92 -15.62
C HIS A 84 -1.52 12.44 -15.32
N SER A 85 -1.46 12.06 -14.05
CA SER A 85 -1.31 10.67 -13.60
C SER A 85 -2.67 10.05 -13.27
N GLU A 86 -2.80 8.75 -13.49
CA GLU A 86 -3.96 7.95 -13.10
C GLU A 86 -3.64 7.17 -11.82
N PHE A 87 -4.52 7.27 -10.85
CA PHE A 87 -4.39 6.64 -9.54
C PHE A 87 -5.42 5.52 -9.37
N TYR A 88 -4.96 4.37 -8.90
CA TYR A 88 -5.81 3.26 -8.48
C TYR A 88 -5.58 2.97 -7.00
N GLY A 89 -6.66 2.92 -6.24
CA GLY A 89 -6.61 2.54 -4.82
C GLY A 89 -7.32 1.22 -4.60
N PHE A 90 -6.60 0.23 -4.11
CA PHE A 90 -7.13 -1.09 -3.77
C PHE A 90 -7.29 -1.22 -2.25
N ASP A 91 -8.44 -1.67 -1.79
CA ASP A 91 -8.68 -2.02 -0.40
C ASP A 91 -9.83 -3.03 -0.30
N ALA A 92 -9.68 -4.06 0.52
CA ALA A 92 -10.71 -5.09 0.68
C ALA A 92 -11.89 -4.65 1.56
N SER A 93 -11.81 -3.45 2.16
CA SER A 93 -12.83 -2.94 3.08
C SER A 93 -13.70 -1.87 2.42
N ALA A 94 -14.94 -2.24 2.05
CA ALA A 94 -15.97 -1.30 1.58
C ALA A 94 -16.11 -0.07 2.49
N HIS A 95 -15.98 -0.28 3.81
CA HIS A 95 -16.09 0.79 4.79
C HIS A 95 -14.95 1.81 4.66
N MET A 96 -13.71 1.34 4.44
CA MET A 96 -12.56 2.21 4.20
C MET A 96 -12.70 2.96 2.88
N LEU A 97 -13.10 2.27 1.82
CA LEU A 97 -13.33 2.87 0.51
C LEU A 97 -14.46 3.92 0.52
N ASN A 98 -15.52 3.71 1.31
CA ASN A 98 -16.56 4.73 1.52
C ASN A 98 -16.03 6.02 2.15
N LYS A 99 -15.02 5.93 3.02
CA LYS A 99 -14.34 7.12 3.56
C LYS A 99 -13.39 7.73 2.54
N ALA A 100 -12.65 6.91 1.80
CA ALA A 100 -11.77 7.37 0.73
C ALA A 100 -12.56 8.10 -0.35
N SER A 101 -13.69 7.53 -0.83
CA SER A 101 -14.52 8.10 -1.88
C SER A 101 -15.01 9.51 -1.53
N LYS A 102 -15.38 9.78 -0.27
CA LYS A 102 -15.76 11.12 0.18
C LYS A 102 -14.60 12.13 0.08
N LYS A 103 -13.37 11.70 0.33
CA LYS A 103 -12.19 12.58 0.23
C LYS A 103 -11.82 12.89 -1.21
N ILE A 104 -11.99 11.91 -2.10
CA ILE A 104 -11.56 12.02 -3.51
C ILE A 104 -12.68 12.31 -4.49
N GLN A 105 -13.92 12.55 -4.02
CA GLN A 105 -15.12 12.68 -4.86
C GLN A 105 -15.01 13.71 -6.01
N LYS A 106 -14.14 14.71 -5.86
CA LYS A 106 -13.90 15.75 -6.88
C LYS A 106 -12.74 15.42 -7.81
N LEU A 107 -12.03 14.33 -7.58
CA LEU A 107 -10.87 13.92 -8.38
C LEU A 107 -11.32 12.99 -9.49
N LYS A 108 -11.00 13.35 -10.74
CA LYS A 108 -11.37 12.55 -11.93
C LYS A 108 -10.33 11.51 -12.31
N ASN A 109 -9.16 11.60 -11.73
CA ASN A 109 -7.99 10.75 -12.01
C ASN A 109 -7.75 9.69 -10.93
N VAL A 110 -8.76 9.36 -10.11
CA VAL A 110 -8.66 8.32 -9.07
C VAL A 110 -9.77 7.31 -9.24
N GLN A 111 -9.42 6.04 -9.23
CA GLN A 111 -10.35 4.90 -9.21
C GLN A 111 -10.12 4.07 -7.95
N LEU A 112 -11.21 3.70 -7.27
CA LEU A 112 -11.18 2.81 -6.12
C LEU A 112 -11.68 1.42 -6.51
N ARG A 113 -11.02 0.37 -6.00
CA ARG A 113 -11.35 -1.03 -6.22
C ARG A 113 -11.53 -1.74 -4.88
N GLU A 114 -12.71 -2.35 -4.67
CA GLU A 114 -13.02 -3.14 -3.47
C GLU A 114 -12.58 -4.59 -3.69
N GLU A 115 -11.29 -4.81 -3.64
CA GLU A 115 -10.71 -6.15 -3.80
C GLU A 115 -9.31 -6.23 -3.19
N TYR A 116 -8.83 -7.46 -2.94
CA TYR A 116 -7.41 -7.72 -2.72
C TYR A 116 -6.68 -7.60 -4.05
N PHE A 117 -5.54 -6.90 -4.03
CA PHE A 117 -4.70 -6.79 -5.23
C PHE A 117 -4.11 -8.15 -5.60
N SER A 118 -4.19 -8.48 -6.88
CA SER A 118 -3.62 -9.68 -7.50
C SER A 118 -3.11 -9.37 -8.90
N SER A 119 -2.43 -10.31 -9.53
CA SER A 119 -1.93 -10.18 -10.90
C SER A 119 -3.02 -9.88 -11.94
N ASN A 120 -4.27 -10.27 -11.66
CA ASN A 120 -5.41 -10.06 -12.54
C ASN A 120 -6.23 -8.79 -12.21
N SER A 121 -5.83 -8.02 -11.20
CA SER A 121 -6.59 -6.83 -10.76
C SER A 121 -6.52 -5.67 -11.76
N LEU A 122 -5.46 -5.62 -12.57
CA LEU A 122 -5.29 -4.63 -13.62
C LEU A 122 -5.12 -5.34 -14.96
N GLN A 123 -6.13 -5.21 -15.84
CA GLN A 123 -6.05 -5.76 -17.19
C GLN A 123 -5.16 -4.87 -18.06
N HIS A 124 -4.13 -5.46 -18.67
CA HIS A 124 -3.23 -4.81 -19.62
C HIS A 124 -2.53 -3.53 -19.12
N SER A 125 -2.37 -3.41 -17.80
CA SER A 125 -1.78 -2.21 -17.20
C SER A 125 -0.33 -2.45 -16.81
N PHE A 126 0.54 -1.56 -17.29
CA PHE A 126 1.91 -1.47 -16.82
C PHE A 126 1.99 -0.33 -15.79
N VAL A 127 2.17 -0.66 -14.54
CA VAL A 127 2.20 0.28 -13.43
C VAL A 127 3.58 0.92 -13.34
N ASP A 128 3.62 2.24 -13.28
CA ASP A 128 4.85 3.00 -13.13
C ASP A 128 5.29 3.05 -11.66
N CYS A 129 4.32 3.15 -10.74
CA CYS A 129 4.60 3.31 -9.32
C CYS A 129 3.58 2.55 -8.47
N PHE A 130 4.08 1.66 -7.61
CA PHE A 130 3.29 1.08 -6.52
C PHE A 130 3.58 1.78 -5.20
N ILE A 131 2.53 1.91 -4.38
CA ILE A 131 2.58 2.46 -3.04
C ILE A 131 1.99 1.44 -2.07
N CYS A 132 2.76 1.04 -1.05
CA CYS A 132 2.30 0.20 0.03
C CYS A 132 2.59 0.90 1.37
N SER A 133 1.53 1.30 2.08
CA SER A 133 1.66 2.00 3.35
C SER A 133 1.00 1.22 4.48
N TYR A 134 1.78 0.41 5.18
CA TYR A 134 1.29 -0.49 6.25
C TYR A 134 0.19 -1.45 5.75
N SER A 135 0.34 -1.94 4.54
CA SER A 135 -0.60 -2.84 3.90
C SER A 135 -0.02 -4.22 3.63
N MET A 136 1.30 -4.33 3.46
CA MET A 136 1.94 -5.63 3.28
C MET A 136 1.85 -6.49 4.54
N SER A 137 2.10 -5.92 5.72
CA SER A 137 1.94 -6.60 7.01
C SER A 137 0.50 -7.06 7.31
N MET A 138 -0.47 -6.65 6.51
CA MET A 138 -1.87 -7.10 6.61
C MET A 138 -2.21 -8.21 5.60
N ASN A 139 -1.24 -8.65 4.81
CA ASN A 139 -1.41 -9.74 3.85
C ASN A 139 -0.82 -11.04 4.42
N GLU A 140 -1.55 -12.15 4.31
CA GLU A 140 -1.09 -13.45 4.79
C GLU A 140 -0.05 -14.09 3.85
N ASN A 141 -0.07 -13.73 2.57
CA ASN A 141 0.80 -14.30 1.55
C ASN A 141 1.64 -13.19 0.88
N ILE A 142 2.70 -12.78 1.56
CA ILE A 142 3.63 -11.75 1.09
C ILE A 142 4.31 -12.12 -0.23
N PRO A 143 4.83 -13.34 -0.42
CA PRO A 143 5.46 -13.72 -1.69
C PRO A 143 4.52 -13.54 -2.89
N SER A 144 3.28 -14.03 -2.80
CA SER A 144 2.29 -13.89 -3.88
C SER A 144 1.92 -12.43 -4.15
N LEU A 145 1.84 -11.58 -3.13
CA LEU A 145 1.60 -10.15 -3.32
C LEU A 145 2.78 -9.47 -4.01
N ILE A 146 4.01 -9.77 -3.61
CA ILE A 146 5.23 -9.22 -4.21
C ILE A 146 5.33 -9.65 -5.68
N GLU A 147 5.05 -10.91 -5.99
CA GLU A 147 5.01 -11.43 -7.36
C GLU A 147 3.94 -10.70 -8.19
N SER A 148 2.73 -10.53 -7.67
CA SER A 148 1.65 -9.79 -8.34
C SER A 148 2.03 -8.33 -8.61
N ILE A 149 2.70 -7.67 -7.68
CA ILE A 149 3.24 -6.32 -7.86
C ILE A 149 4.27 -6.31 -9.00
N HIS A 150 5.22 -7.24 -8.95
CA HIS A 150 6.29 -7.34 -9.94
C HIS A 150 5.74 -7.61 -11.35
N GLU A 151 4.77 -8.51 -11.51
CA GLU A 151 4.15 -8.84 -12.80
C GLU A 151 3.43 -7.62 -13.42
N ASN A 152 2.71 -6.85 -12.62
CA ASN A 152 1.98 -5.67 -13.09
C ASN A 152 2.84 -4.42 -13.24
N MET A 153 4.08 -4.44 -12.78
CA MET A 153 5.00 -3.31 -12.83
C MET A 153 5.77 -3.26 -14.15
N LYS A 154 6.00 -2.07 -14.69
CA LYS A 154 6.92 -1.84 -15.81
C LYS A 154 8.36 -2.18 -15.43
N ASP A 155 9.20 -2.45 -16.43
CA ASP A 155 10.64 -2.75 -16.22
C ASP A 155 11.41 -1.61 -15.50
N SER A 156 10.95 -0.38 -15.62
CA SER A 156 11.50 0.77 -14.89
C SER A 156 10.57 1.26 -13.79
N GLY A 157 9.58 0.45 -13.42
CA GLY A 157 8.62 0.77 -12.37
C GLY A 157 9.24 0.71 -10.99
N VAL A 158 8.61 1.38 -10.03
CA VAL A 158 9.14 1.49 -8.67
C VAL A 158 8.04 1.17 -7.65
N LEU A 159 8.40 0.39 -6.65
CA LEU A 159 7.60 0.19 -5.44
C LEU A 159 8.15 1.06 -4.31
N TYR A 160 7.29 1.87 -3.73
CA TYR A 160 7.55 2.60 -2.49
C TYR A 160 6.72 1.99 -1.36
N MET A 161 7.39 1.61 -0.29
CA MET A 161 6.75 0.96 0.86
C MET A 161 7.19 1.59 2.17
N VAL A 162 6.25 1.69 3.10
CA VAL A 162 6.52 1.82 4.53
C VAL A 162 5.72 0.76 5.26
N ASP A 163 6.41 -0.09 6.06
CA ASP A 163 5.73 -1.15 6.80
C ASP A 163 6.50 -1.61 8.04
N PHE A 164 5.86 -2.39 8.91
CA PHE A 164 6.48 -2.97 10.09
C PHE A 164 7.51 -4.04 9.69
N LEU A 165 8.71 -3.96 10.26
CA LEU A 165 9.79 -4.93 10.02
C LEU A 165 10.01 -5.87 11.20
N SER A 166 10.01 -5.33 12.42
CA SER A 166 10.26 -6.13 13.61
C SER A 166 9.77 -5.45 14.89
N THR A 167 9.62 -6.25 15.93
CA THR A 167 9.43 -5.79 17.31
C THR A 167 10.12 -6.75 18.26
N SER A 168 10.69 -6.23 19.33
CA SER A 168 11.23 -7.02 20.44
C SER A 168 10.18 -7.29 21.55
N SER A 169 9.02 -6.66 21.46
CA SER A 169 7.95 -6.77 22.45
C SER A 169 6.96 -7.87 22.07
N ASN A 170 6.99 -8.99 22.79
CA ASN A 170 6.05 -10.09 22.60
C ASN A 170 4.58 -9.67 22.83
N TRP A 171 4.35 -8.75 23.77
CA TRP A 171 3.01 -8.21 24.02
C TRP A 171 2.52 -7.40 22.81
N PHE A 172 3.36 -6.51 22.26
CA PHE A 172 3.02 -5.71 21.09
C PHE A 172 2.80 -6.59 19.85
N TYR A 173 3.65 -7.58 19.64
CA TYR A 173 3.49 -8.55 18.54
C TYR A 173 2.13 -9.25 18.60
N ARG A 174 1.76 -9.80 19.79
CA ARG A 174 0.45 -10.45 19.97
C ARG A 174 -0.70 -9.49 19.78
N TRP A 175 -0.56 -8.26 20.26
CA TRP A 175 -1.56 -7.22 20.07
C TRP A 175 -1.75 -6.89 18.57
N MET A 176 -0.68 -6.75 17.80
CA MET A 176 -0.71 -6.53 16.36
C MET A 176 -1.40 -7.69 15.63
N MET A 177 -1.09 -8.95 15.97
CA MET A 177 -1.74 -10.12 15.39
C MET A 177 -3.25 -10.15 15.64
N LEU A 178 -3.70 -9.77 16.83
CA LEU A 178 -5.14 -9.65 17.14
C LEU A 178 -5.85 -8.62 16.24
N HIS A 179 -5.09 -7.67 15.70
CA HIS A 179 -5.58 -6.63 14.80
C HIS A 179 -5.33 -6.96 13.31
N GLY A 180 -4.95 -8.21 13.01
CA GLY A 180 -4.71 -8.67 11.64
C GLY A 180 -3.44 -8.10 11.02
N VAL A 181 -2.47 -7.69 11.84
CA VAL A 181 -1.17 -7.21 11.38
C VAL A 181 -0.12 -8.24 11.72
N TYR A 182 0.53 -8.77 10.70
CA TYR A 182 1.59 -9.78 10.81
C TYR A 182 2.93 -9.11 10.52
N ILE A 183 3.82 -9.07 11.51
CA ILE A 183 5.15 -8.50 11.33
C ILE A 183 6.02 -9.57 10.68
N HIS A 184 6.27 -9.42 9.38
CA HIS A 184 7.08 -10.35 8.59
C HIS A 184 8.52 -9.88 8.54
N SER A 185 9.42 -10.58 9.25
CA SER A 185 10.86 -10.29 9.21
C SER A 185 11.49 -10.53 7.83
N GLU A 186 10.83 -11.32 6.97
CA GLU A 186 11.32 -11.78 5.68
C GLU A 186 10.96 -10.86 4.50
N ILE A 187 10.13 -9.83 4.74
CA ILE A 187 9.61 -8.96 3.66
C ILE A 187 10.73 -8.30 2.84
N ILE A 188 11.83 -7.91 3.47
CA ILE A 188 12.98 -7.31 2.78
C ILE A 188 13.69 -8.36 1.92
N THR A 189 13.86 -9.57 2.43
CA THR A 189 14.48 -10.68 1.70
C THR A 189 13.66 -11.06 0.46
N GLU A 190 12.34 -11.14 0.60
CA GLU A 190 11.45 -11.43 -0.53
C GLU A 190 11.50 -10.32 -1.60
N LEU A 191 11.55 -9.06 -1.18
CA LEU A 191 11.75 -7.95 -2.12
C LEU A 191 13.11 -8.04 -2.83
N GLN A 192 14.19 -8.35 -2.10
CA GLN A 192 15.54 -8.50 -2.68
C GLN A 192 15.66 -9.69 -3.65
N ASN A 193 14.89 -10.75 -3.43
CA ASN A 193 14.84 -11.89 -4.34
C ASN A 193 14.08 -11.58 -5.64
N THR A 194 13.16 -10.62 -5.62
CA THR A 194 12.25 -10.35 -6.74
C THR A 194 12.66 -9.13 -7.55
N PHE A 195 13.18 -8.07 -6.89
CA PHE A 195 13.52 -6.80 -7.52
C PHE A 195 15.03 -6.66 -7.78
N LYS A 196 15.40 -5.99 -8.87
CA LYS A 196 16.81 -5.76 -9.24
C LYS A 196 17.56 -4.88 -8.24
N LEU A 197 16.88 -3.89 -7.69
CA LEU A 197 17.44 -2.97 -6.70
C LEU A 197 16.44 -2.76 -5.57
N VAL A 198 16.89 -3.00 -4.35
CA VAL A 198 16.11 -2.72 -3.13
C VAL A 198 16.94 -1.86 -2.19
N GLU A 199 16.53 -0.62 -2.04
CA GLU A 199 17.06 0.32 -1.06
C GLU A 199 16.09 0.38 0.13
N TYR A 200 16.59 0.25 1.34
CA TYR A 200 15.74 0.38 2.52
C TYR A 200 16.46 0.98 3.71
N GLU A 201 15.69 1.68 4.53
CA GLU A 201 16.13 2.22 5.80
C GLU A 201 15.21 1.73 6.92
N SER A 202 15.79 1.19 7.99
CA SER A 202 15.04 0.72 9.15
C SER A 202 15.07 1.76 10.26
N LYS A 203 13.89 2.25 10.65
CA LYS A 203 13.69 3.30 11.66
C LYS A 203 12.97 2.76 12.89
N ARG A 204 13.12 3.43 14.04
CA ARG A 204 12.40 3.12 15.26
C ARG A 204 11.07 3.87 15.30
N GLY A 205 9.98 3.17 15.57
CA GLY A 205 8.65 3.74 15.78
C GLY A 205 8.21 3.61 17.24
N LEU A 206 7.33 4.52 17.67
CA LEU A 206 6.69 4.55 18.98
C LEU A 206 7.68 4.27 20.13
N PHE A 207 8.63 5.20 20.32
CA PHE A 207 9.67 5.11 21.36
C PHE A 207 10.51 3.82 21.33
N GLY A 208 10.63 3.19 20.14
CA GLY A 208 11.42 1.97 19.96
C GLY A 208 10.64 0.68 20.16
N LEU A 209 9.33 0.74 20.35
CA LEU A 209 8.48 -0.43 20.51
C LEU A 209 8.50 -1.36 19.30
N TYR A 210 8.65 -0.78 18.11
CA TYR A 210 8.81 -1.53 16.86
C TYR A 210 9.80 -0.85 15.91
N ARG A 211 10.22 -1.56 14.90
CA ARG A 211 10.96 -1.00 13.77
C ARG A 211 10.08 -1.03 12.52
N TYR A 212 10.15 0.01 11.72
CA TYR A 212 9.52 0.07 10.41
C TYR A 212 10.57 0.29 9.33
N GLY A 213 10.31 -0.22 8.14
CA GLY A 213 11.12 -0.03 6.96
C GLY A 213 10.52 1.02 6.06
N VAL A 214 11.39 1.84 5.49
CA VAL A 214 11.08 2.65 4.32
C VAL A 214 11.86 2.06 3.17
N VAL A 215 11.16 1.66 2.13
CA VAL A 215 11.72 0.85 1.05
C VAL A 215 11.43 1.49 -0.29
N LYS A 216 12.43 1.45 -1.18
CA LYS A 216 12.32 1.70 -2.62
C LYS A 216 12.82 0.46 -3.34
N ALA A 217 11.97 -0.17 -4.14
CA ALA A 217 12.37 -1.33 -4.95
C ALA A 217 12.10 -1.05 -6.43
N ILE A 218 13.07 -1.38 -7.29
CA ILE A 218 13.04 -1.13 -8.73
C ILE A 218 13.05 -2.48 -9.46
N LYS A 219 12.13 -2.64 -10.41
CA LYS A 219 12.03 -3.83 -11.27
C LYS A 219 13.17 -3.92 -12.28
#